data_6486563a3e4c078eff6c55e1260a9ffb
#
_entry.id   6486563a3e4c078eff6c55e1260a9ffb
#
_cell.length_a   1.000
_cell.length_b   1.000
_cell.length_c   1.000
_cell.angle_alpha   90.00
_cell.angle_beta   90.00
_cell.angle_gamma   90.00
#
_symmetry.space_group_name_H-M   'P 1'
#
loop_
_entity.id
_entity.type
_entity.pdbx_description
1 polymer ?
#
loop_
_entity_poly.entity_id
_entity_poly.type
_entity_poly.pdbx_seq_one_letter_code
_entity_poly.pdbx_strand_id
1 'polypeptide(L)'
;MNKLRYIPGDLVYQKDDEGHWNIRSLSALNLALINYKDIKPIPLTSEILKKNGWRKTKIYYKLDLNNHQEVWACENHDYTYDILVGFKKDDILSTIKEGLKYVSELQNILFGLDLNYGMEV
;
A
#
# COMPACT_ATOMS: atom_id res chain seq x y z
N MET A 1 11.97 7.41 -16.38
CA MET A 1 10.73 6.79 -15.91
C MET A 1 11.01 5.96 -14.67
N ASN A 2 10.33 6.25 -13.59
CA ASN A 2 10.54 5.51 -12.34
C ASN A 2 9.77 4.20 -12.40
N LYS A 3 10.49 3.09 -12.39
CA LYS A 3 9.85 1.78 -12.22
C LYS A 3 9.47 1.59 -10.75
N LEU A 4 8.30 1.03 -10.51
CA LEU A 4 7.93 0.60 -9.17
C LEU A 4 8.92 -0.48 -8.72
N ARG A 5 9.31 -0.38 -7.47
CA ARG A 5 10.15 -1.39 -6.83
C ARG A 5 9.28 -2.28 -5.97
N TYR A 6 9.43 -3.58 -6.15
CA TYR A 6 8.67 -4.56 -5.38
C TYR A 6 9.59 -5.27 -4.40
N ILE A 7 8.99 -5.61 -3.25
CA ILE A 7 9.66 -6.45 -2.23
C ILE A 7 8.85 -7.74 -2.06
N PRO A 8 9.45 -8.81 -1.50
CA PRO A 8 8.70 -10.03 -1.24
C PRO A 8 7.46 -9.74 -0.39
N GLY A 9 6.33 -10.32 -0.78
CA GLY A 9 5.03 -10.08 -0.14
C GLY A 9 4.19 -9.01 -0.79
N ASP A 10 4.73 -8.21 -1.71
CA ASP A 10 3.96 -7.21 -2.44
C ASP A 10 2.89 -7.87 -3.30
N LEU A 11 1.70 -7.27 -3.30
CA LEU A 11 0.56 -7.73 -4.09
C LEU A 11 0.54 -7.02 -5.45
N VAL A 12 0.37 -7.81 -6.49
CA VAL A 12 0.29 -7.34 -7.87
C VAL A 12 -0.77 -8.12 -8.63
N TYR A 13 -1.14 -7.63 -9.80
CA TYR A 13 -1.78 -8.46 -10.82
C TYR A 13 -0.69 -9.13 -11.65
N GLN A 14 -0.79 -10.42 -11.83
CA GLN A 14 0.11 -11.19 -12.69
C GLN A 14 -0.70 -11.86 -13.80
N LYS A 15 -0.18 -11.77 -15.03
CA LYS A 15 -0.78 -12.39 -16.20
C LYS A 15 -0.39 -13.86 -16.27
N ASP A 16 -1.36 -14.75 -16.44
CA ASP A 16 -1.12 -16.17 -16.62
C ASP A 16 -0.90 -16.52 -18.08
N ASP A 17 -0.65 -17.82 -18.38
CA ASP A 17 -0.39 -18.30 -19.74
C ASP A 17 -1.57 -18.13 -20.68
N GLU A 18 -2.78 -18.01 -20.13
CA GLU A 18 -4.02 -17.79 -20.92
C GLU A 18 -4.35 -16.31 -21.10
N GLY A 19 -3.53 -15.41 -20.58
CA GLY A 19 -3.72 -13.98 -20.69
C GLY A 19 -4.61 -13.36 -19.63
N HIS A 20 -4.98 -14.11 -18.58
CA HIS A 20 -5.78 -13.61 -17.48
C HIS A 20 -4.91 -12.96 -16.41
N TRP A 21 -5.41 -11.89 -15.82
CA TRP A 21 -4.74 -11.17 -14.74
C TRP A 21 -5.26 -11.67 -13.39
N ASN A 22 -4.37 -12.17 -12.55
CA ASN A 22 -4.70 -12.72 -11.23
C ASN A 22 -3.92 -11.98 -10.15
N ILE A 23 -4.53 -11.84 -8.97
CA ILE A 23 -3.86 -11.26 -7.81
C ILE A 23 -2.83 -12.27 -7.30
N ARG A 24 -1.61 -11.79 -7.08
CA ARG A 24 -0.52 -12.63 -6.60
C ARG A 24 0.38 -11.87 -5.63
N SER A 25 0.79 -12.55 -4.56
CA SER A 25 1.84 -12.07 -3.67
C SER A 25 3.19 -12.53 -4.22
N LEU A 26 4.09 -11.60 -4.43
CA LEU A 26 5.41 -11.90 -5.00
C LEU A 26 6.32 -12.52 -3.94
N SER A 27 6.98 -13.62 -4.31
CA SER A 27 8.05 -14.22 -3.50
C SER A 27 9.41 -13.67 -3.93
N ALA A 28 10.45 -13.91 -3.14
CA ALA A 28 11.81 -13.54 -3.52
C ALA A 28 12.22 -14.21 -4.84
N LEU A 29 11.81 -15.47 -5.05
CA LEU A 29 12.09 -16.19 -6.30
C LEU A 29 11.35 -15.56 -7.48
N ASN A 30 10.08 -15.19 -7.30
CA ASN A 30 9.32 -14.49 -8.33
C ASN A 30 10.03 -13.20 -8.75
N LEU A 31 10.51 -12.42 -7.78
CA LEU A 31 11.21 -11.16 -8.06
C LEU A 31 12.48 -11.36 -8.88
N ALA A 32 13.20 -12.46 -8.64
CA ALA A 32 14.42 -12.79 -9.38
C ALA A 32 14.14 -13.19 -10.84
N LEU A 33 12.97 -13.79 -11.10
CA LEU A 33 12.62 -14.37 -12.40
C LEU A 33 11.56 -13.57 -13.17
N ILE A 34 11.08 -12.47 -12.60
CA ILE A 34 9.88 -11.80 -13.09
C ILE A 34 10.11 -11.13 -14.44
N ASN A 35 9.10 -11.25 -15.29
CA ASN A 35 8.98 -10.45 -16.50
C ASN A 35 8.00 -9.31 -16.21
N TYR A 36 8.50 -8.09 -16.17
CA TYR A 36 7.69 -6.91 -15.83
C TYR A 36 6.51 -6.67 -16.78
N LYS A 37 6.55 -7.27 -17.97
CA LYS A 37 5.42 -7.22 -18.90
C LYS A 37 4.20 -8.00 -18.42
N ASP A 38 4.42 -8.98 -17.55
CA ASP A 38 3.39 -9.89 -17.06
C ASP A 38 2.87 -9.50 -15.69
N ILE A 39 3.29 -8.37 -15.15
CA ILE A 39 2.78 -7.83 -13.90
C ILE A 39 2.33 -6.38 -14.07
N LYS A 40 1.35 -6.00 -13.25
CA LYS A 40 0.94 -4.61 -13.11
C LYS A 40 0.52 -4.33 -11.67
N PRO A 41 0.68 -3.08 -11.21
CA PRO A 41 0.33 -2.73 -9.85
C PRO A 41 -1.19 -2.74 -9.64
N ILE A 42 -1.61 -3.00 -8.40
CA ILE A 42 -3.01 -2.94 -8.00
C ILE A 42 -3.28 -1.53 -7.47
N PRO A 43 -4.24 -0.79 -8.03
CA PRO A 43 -4.61 0.52 -7.51
C PRO A 43 -5.12 0.44 -6.07
N LEU A 44 -4.67 1.35 -5.22
CA LEU A 44 -5.19 1.48 -3.87
C LEU A 44 -6.55 2.17 -3.92
N THR A 45 -7.54 1.59 -3.25
CA THR A 45 -8.90 2.13 -3.17
C THR A 45 -9.33 2.24 -1.72
N SER A 46 -10.39 3.01 -1.47
CA SER A 46 -10.97 3.12 -0.14
C SER A 46 -11.50 1.79 0.39
N GLU A 47 -12.03 0.96 -0.50
CA GLU A 47 -12.51 -0.38 -0.13
C GLU A 47 -11.38 -1.27 0.37
N ILE A 48 -10.21 -1.20 -0.30
CA ILE A 48 -9.02 -1.95 0.12
C ILE A 48 -8.54 -1.47 1.49
N LEU A 49 -8.49 -0.17 1.72
CA LEU A 49 -8.13 0.38 3.03
C LEU A 49 -9.06 -0.14 4.13
N LYS A 50 -10.37 -0.07 3.92
CA LYS A 50 -11.36 -0.56 4.88
C LYS A 50 -11.21 -2.06 5.13
N LYS A 51 -10.98 -2.84 4.09
CA LYS A 51 -10.79 -4.30 4.19
C LYS A 51 -9.57 -4.65 5.06
N ASN A 52 -8.59 -3.75 5.14
CA ASN A 52 -7.36 -3.96 5.90
C ASN A 52 -7.36 -3.24 7.26
N GLY A 53 -8.52 -2.89 7.77
CA GLY A 53 -8.67 -2.35 9.12
C GLY A 53 -8.48 -0.85 9.26
N TRP A 54 -8.37 -0.13 8.16
CA TRP A 54 -8.32 1.32 8.19
C TRP A 54 -9.72 1.88 8.43
N ARG A 55 -9.83 2.81 9.37
CA ARG A 55 -11.12 3.43 9.71
C ARG A 55 -11.23 4.78 9.01
N LYS A 56 -12.39 5.03 8.41
CA LYS A 56 -12.67 6.34 7.81
C LYS A 56 -13.05 7.35 8.91
N THR A 57 -12.38 8.49 8.92
CA THR A 57 -12.78 9.67 9.66
C THR A 57 -13.37 10.69 8.67
N LYS A 58 -13.56 11.94 9.08
CA LYS A 58 -14.22 12.95 8.22
C LYS A 58 -13.53 13.15 6.88
N ILE A 59 -12.20 13.17 6.85
CA ILE A 59 -11.43 13.52 5.65
C ILE A 59 -10.27 12.57 5.35
N TYR A 60 -10.06 11.55 6.18
CA TYR A 60 -8.93 10.63 6.00
C TYR A 60 -9.26 9.24 6.51
N TYR A 61 -8.41 8.28 6.15
CA TYR A 61 -8.43 6.92 6.67
C TYR A 61 -7.31 6.78 7.69
N LYS A 62 -7.55 6.04 8.76
CA LYS A 62 -6.63 5.92 9.87
C LYS A 62 -6.42 4.46 10.26
N LEU A 63 -5.16 4.08 10.43
CA LEU A 63 -4.76 2.79 10.98
C LEU A 63 -4.15 3.03 12.36
N ASP A 64 -4.79 2.48 13.39
CA ASP A 64 -4.30 2.56 14.77
C ASP A 64 -3.23 1.51 15.01
N LEU A 65 -2.13 1.94 15.61
CA LEU A 65 -1.03 1.06 16.00
C LEU A 65 -0.97 0.90 17.50
N ASN A 66 -0.27 -0.16 17.96
CA ASN A 66 -0.28 -0.53 19.38
C ASN A 66 0.45 0.44 20.33
N ASN A 67 1.21 1.41 19.82
CA ASN A 67 2.10 2.27 20.63
C ASN A 67 1.64 3.72 20.67
N HIS A 68 0.35 3.98 20.62
CA HIS A 68 -0.19 5.34 20.52
C HIS A 68 0.22 6.05 19.21
N GLN A 69 0.74 5.30 18.27
CA GLN A 69 1.01 5.80 16.92
C GLN A 69 -0.17 5.52 15.99
N GLU A 70 -0.28 6.33 14.97
CA GLU A 70 -1.27 6.12 13.91
C GLU A 70 -0.69 6.49 12.55
N VAL A 71 -1.20 5.82 11.53
CA VAL A 71 -0.90 6.12 10.13
C VAL A 71 -2.18 6.66 9.49
N TRP A 72 -2.06 7.78 8.79
CA TRP A 72 -3.18 8.41 8.10
C TRP A 72 -3.00 8.31 6.60
N ALA A 73 -4.10 8.06 5.90
CA ALA A 73 -4.16 8.10 4.44
C ALA A 73 -5.21 9.15 4.03
N CYS A 74 -4.74 10.26 3.50
CA CYS A 74 -5.58 11.37 3.07
C CYS A 74 -5.80 11.28 1.57
N GLU A 75 -7.05 11.13 1.13
CA GLU A 75 -7.38 11.00 -0.29
C GLU A 75 -7.31 12.36 -0.98
N ASN A 76 -6.61 12.40 -2.11
CA ASN A 76 -6.49 13.58 -2.97
C ASN A 76 -7.58 13.59 -4.06
N HIS A 77 -7.73 14.72 -4.74
CA HIS A 77 -8.72 14.86 -5.83
C HIS A 77 -8.49 13.89 -6.99
N ASP A 78 -7.26 13.46 -7.21
CA ASP A 78 -6.89 12.53 -8.28
C ASP A 78 -6.93 11.07 -7.84
N TYR A 79 -7.55 10.78 -6.69
CA TYR A 79 -7.67 9.44 -6.09
C TYR A 79 -6.34 8.82 -5.66
N THR A 80 -5.30 9.63 -5.52
CA THR A 80 -4.07 9.21 -4.83
C THR A 80 -4.19 9.51 -3.34
N TYR A 81 -3.23 9.03 -2.55
CA TYR A 81 -3.24 9.21 -1.10
C TYR A 81 -1.93 9.81 -0.62
N ASP A 82 -2.04 10.75 0.30
CA ASP A 82 -0.90 11.21 1.08
C ASP A 82 -0.85 10.42 2.38
N ILE A 83 0.30 9.87 2.70
CA ILE A 83 0.48 9.01 3.89
C ILE A 83 1.25 9.80 4.94
N LEU A 84 0.65 9.88 6.13
CA LEU A 84 1.22 10.59 7.28
C LEU A 84 1.31 9.63 8.47
N VAL A 85 2.31 9.86 9.31
CA VAL A 85 2.43 9.15 10.60
C VAL A 85 2.54 10.15 11.73
N GLY A 86 2.06 9.75 12.90
CA GLY A 86 2.13 10.59 14.08
C GLY A 86 1.75 9.83 15.33
N PHE A 87 1.74 10.56 16.44
CA PHE A 87 1.33 10.07 17.75
C PHE A 87 -0.02 10.66 18.12
N LYS A 88 -0.90 9.84 18.69
CA LYS A 88 -2.26 10.26 19.08
C LYS A 88 -2.29 11.48 19.99
N LYS A 89 -1.25 11.67 20.81
CA LYS A 89 -1.22 12.73 21.83
C LYS A 89 -0.70 14.08 21.34
N ASP A 90 0.05 14.10 20.23
CA ASP A 90 0.83 15.29 19.88
C ASP A 90 0.22 16.11 18.76
N ASP A 91 -0.82 15.63 18.10
CA ASP A 91 -1.45 16.25 16.94
C ASP A 91 -0.45 16.62 15.83
N ILE A 92 0.80 16.13 15.93
CA ILE A 92 1.84 16.37 14.96
C ILE A 92 1.95 15.16 14.05
N LEU A 93 1.67 15.39 12.78
CA LEU A 93 1.76 14.36 11.76
C LEU A 93 2.87 14.73 10.78
N SER A 94 3.68 13.74 10.44
CA SER A 94 4.72 13.91 9.42
C SER A 94 4.28 13.19 8.15
N THR A 95 4.33 13.89 7.02
CA THR A 95 4.06 13.29 5.72
C THR A 95 5.22 12.40 5.32
N ILE A 96 4.94 11.12 5.06
CA ILE A 96 5.95 10.15 4.62
C ILE A 96 5.96 10.03 3.11
N LYS A 97 4.80 10.08 2.48
CA LYS A 97 4.64 9.87 1.05
C LYS A 97 3.47 10.69 0.54
N GLU A 98 3.68 11.39 -0.56
CA GLU A 98 2.62 12.10 -1.27
C GLU A 98 2.28 11.37 -2.56
N GLY A 99 1.00 11.40 -2.94
CA GLY A 99 0.55 10.89 -4.23
C GLY A 99 0.71 9.38 -4.41
N LEU A 100 0.54 8.61 -3.36
CA LEU A 100 0.60 7.16 -3.41
C LEU A 100 -0.59 6.62 -4.20
N LYS A 101 -0.32 5.73 -5.17
CA LYS A 101 -1.35 5.21 -6.08
C LYS A 101 -1.65 3.73 -5.89
N TYR A 102 -0.69 2.93 -5.43
CA TYR A 102 -0.76 1.48 -5.55
C TYR A 102 -0.61 0.78 -4.20
N VAL A 103 -1.26 -0.39 -4.09
CA VAL A 103 -1.19 -1.23 -2.88
C VAL A 103 0.25 -1.54 -2.51
N SER A 104 1.09 -1.92 -3.48
CA SER A 104 2.49 -2.25 -3.21
C SER A 104 3.29 -1.08 -2.64
N GLU A 105 2.97 0.14 -3.03
CA GLU A 105 3.61 1.34 -2.46
C GLU A 105 3.27 1.49 -0.97
N LEU A 106 2.01 1.25 -0.60
CA LEU A 106 1.61 1.26 0.81
C LEU A 106 2.27 0.14 1.59
N GLN A 107 2.33 -1.07 1.01
CA GLN A 107 3.02 -2.21 1.64
C GLN A 107 4.48 -1.89 1.91
N ASN A 108 5.17 -1.23 0.99
CA ASN A 108 6.56 -0.83 1.17
C ASN A 108 6.74 0.18 2.30
N ILE A 109 5.79 1.11 2.46
CA ILE A 109 5.81 2.05 3.58
C ILE A 109 5.62 1.31 4.91
N LEU A 110 4.62 0.42 4.98
CA LEU A 110 4.36 -0.35 6.20
C LEU A 110 5.57 -1.21 6.57
N PHE A 111 6.20 -1.85 5.58
CA PHE A 111 7.44 -2.61 5.79
C PHE A 111 8.55 -1.71 6.35
N GLY A 112 8.74 -0.52 5.78
CA GLY A 112 9.76 0.43 6.24
C GLY A 112 9.50 0.96 7.64
N LEU A 113 8.25 0.94 8.11
CA LEU A 113 7.87 1.31 9.47
C LEU A 113 7.92 0.12 10.44
N ASP A 114 8.40 -1.02 10.00
CA ASP A 114 8.45 -2.27 10.77
C ASP A 114 7.05 -2.74 11.20
N LEU A 115 6.08 -2.56 10.33
CA LEU A 115 4.70 -2.95 10.56
C LEU A 115 4.33 -4.15 9.68
N ASN A 116 3.22 -4.80 10.01
CA ASN A 116 2.67 -5.85 9.17
C ASN A 116 2.23 -5.23 7.83
N TYR A 117 2.86 -5.64 6.75
CA TYR A 117 2.58 -5.12 5.41
C TYR A 117 1.77 -6.09 4.54
N GLY A 118 1.36 -7.23 5.08
CA GLY A 118 0.43 -8.12 4.40
C GLY A 118 -0.94 -7.45 4.25
N MET A 119 -1.51 -7.46 3.04
CA MET A 119 -2.79 -6.83 2.76
C MET A 119 -3.71 -7.78 2.00
N GLU A 120 -5.01 -7.54 2.12
CA GLU A 120 -6.05 -8.17 1.31
C GLU A 120 -6.54 -7.15 0.28
N VAL A 121 -6.90 -7.62 -0.89
CA VAL A 121 -7.42 -6.75 -1.95
C VAL A 121 -8.74 -7.24 -2.54
#